data_db6974bff45c55fb6afff32d3bb6a00f
#
_entry.id   db6974bff45c55fb6afff32d3bb6a00f
#
_cell.length_a   1.000
_cell.length_b   1.000
_cell.length_c   1.000
_cell.angle_alpha   90.00
_cell.angle_beta   90.00
_cell.angle_gamma   90.00
#
_symmetry.space_group_name_H-M   'P 1'
#
loop_
_entity.id
_entity.type
_entity.pdbx_description
1 polymer ?
#
loop_
_entity_poly.entity_id
_entity_poly.type
_entity_poly.pdbx_seq_one_letter_code
_entity_poly.pdbx_strand_id
1 'polypeptide(L)'
;MGNPDKIVAVGLGEVLYDHDVVTDEYTFGGAPANFADHFLKCSRLISGPDAAEVHVVSAVGDDERGRAVSAELEARGLCDGLCRVGELPTGVVDTRRDAAGVNAYEILPGAWDAMTWSDALARLAARTDVVCFGSLAQRSAASHATVVRFLDGVIRRERPTLRVFDVNLRQDFFSREVLEESMARCNILKISDEEAPRVAGCLTGCPAADPGGLCRELLDRRENLEMVILTEGAEGSRVFTRNRISAYVIPRGERVRPVDTVGAGDSFTAAFCAMLAAGYDIWPAQAFASKVAAFVCSCAGATPEYPAAAKTEFSGNL
;
A
#
# COMPACT_ATOMS: atom_id res chain seq x y z
N MET A 1 -1.28 -4.84 27.67
CA MET A 1 -1.18 -3.36 27.50
C MET A 1 -0.02 -3.12 26.57
N GLY A 2 -0.28 -2.56 25.37
CA GLY A 2 0.79 -2.27 24.41
C GLY A 2 1.74 -1.20 24.96
N ASN A 3 3.00 -1.27 24.54
CA ASN A 3 3.98 -0.24 24.85
C ASN A 3 3.45 1.11 24.28
N PRO A 4 3.26 2.17 25.08
CA PRO A 4 2.66 3.43 24.64
C PRO A 4 3.43 4.16 23.52
N ASP A 5 4.65 3.69 23.21
CA ASP A 5 5.55 4.32 22.24
C ASP A 5 5.60 3.60 20.88
N LYS A 6 4.89 2.44 20.71
CA LYS A 6 4.86 1.73 19.42
C LYS A 6 3.91 2.40 18.44
N ILE A 7 4.37 2.61 17.21
CA ILE A 7 3.52 3.03 16.09
C ILE A 7 2.61 1.87 15.69
N VAL A 8 1.30 2.10 15.64
CA VAL A 8 0.32 1.12 15.14
C VAL A 8 0.04 1.40 13.68
N ALA A 9 0.47 0.50 12.79
CA ALA A 9 0.23 0.62 11.37
C ALA A 9 -0.70 -0.49 10.85
N VAL A 10 -1.46 -0.18 9.81
CA VAL A 10 -2.44 -1.09 9.20
C VAL A 10 -2.33 -1.07 7.68
N GLY A 11 -2.13 -2.24 7.09
CA GLY A 11 -2.45 -2.50 5.69
C GLY A 11 -3.91 -2.96 5.59
N LEU A 12 -4.77 -2.20 4.91
CA LEU A 12 -6.22 -2.43 4.87
C LEU A 12 -6.67 -2.72 3.45
N GLY A 13 -7.17 -3.93 3.20
CA GLY A 13 -7.71 -4.30 1.90
C GLY A 13 -7.49 -5.77 1.55
N GLU A 14 -7.13 -6.07 0.30
CA GLU A 14 -6.99 -7.43 -0.20
C GLU A 14 -5.73 -8.13 0.33
N VAL A 15 -5.91 -9.42 0.69
CA VAL A 15 -4.85 -10.40 0.86
C VAL A 15 -5.16 -11.59 -0.05
N LEU A 16 -4.17 -12.03 -0.79
CA LEU A 16 -4.36 -13.02 -1.84
C LEU A 16 -3.08 -13.79 -2.12
N TYR A 17 -3.19 -14.77 -3.00
CA TYR A 17 -2.04 -15.40 -3.64
C TYR A 17 -2.00 -15.03 -5.12
N ASP A 18 -0.82 -14.64 -5.59
CA ASP A 18 -0.52 -14.60 -7.02
C ASP A 18 -0.19 -16.03 -7.47
N HIS A 19 -0.95 -16.54 -8.42
CA HIS A 19 -0.83 -17.88 -8.95
C HIS A 19 -0.31 -17.83 -10.39
N ASP A 20 0.89 -18.35 -10.61
CA ASP A 20 1.38 -18.60 -11.97
C ASP A 20 0.75 -19.87 -12.51
N VAL A 21 -0.17 -19.72 -13.46
CA VAL A 21 -0.94 -20.83 -14.04
C VAL A 21 -0.06 -21.82 -14.83
N VAL A 22 1.16 -21.41 -15.23
CA VAL A 22 2.08 -22.25 -16.01
C VAL A 22 2.91 -23.14 -15.08
N THR A 23 3.43 -22.58 -13.99
CA THR A 23 4.27 -23.33 -13.03
C THR A 23 3.47 -23.93 -11.88
N ASP A 24 2.20 -23.54 -11.72
CA ASP A 24 1.32 -23.89 -10.60
C ASP A 24 1.88 -23.44 -9.24
N GLU A 25 2.65 -22.34 -9.25
CA GLU A 25 3.23 -21.74 -8.05
C GLU A 25 2.34 -20.65 -7.48
N TYR A 26 2.23 -20.62 -6.14
CA TYR A 26 1.45 -19.62 -5.41
C TYR A 26 2.38 -18.75 -4.58
N THR A 27 2.34 -17.45 -4.80
CA THR A 27 3.12 -16.48 -4.05
C THR A 27 2.19 -15.62 -3.19
N PHE A 28 2.47 -15.52 -1.90
CA PHE A 28 1.73 -14.65 -0.99
C PHE A 28 1.87 -13.19 -1.41
N GLY A 29 0.73 -12.45 -1.42
CA GLY A 29 0.69 -11.09 -1.89
C GLY A 29 -0.58 -10.33 -1.47
N GLY A 30 -0.81 -9.24 -2.19
CA GLY A 30 -1.82 -8.23 -1.92
C GLY A 30 -1.15 -6.94 -1.44
N ALA A 31 -1.46 -5.81 -2.09
CA ALA A 31 -0.81 -4.54 -1.81
C ALA A 31 -0.85 -4.13 -0.32
N PRO A 32 -1.96 -4.31 0.42
CA PRO A 32 -1.99 -4.03 1.86
C PRO A 32 -1.04 -4.90 2.69
N ALA A 33 -0.88 -6.18 2.33
CA ALA A 33 0.04 -7.09 3.01
C ALA A 33 1.50 -6.75 2.68
N ASN A 34 1.79 -6.40 1.42
CA ASN A 34 3.11 -5.93 1.00
C ASN A 34 3.50 -4.64 1.74
N PHE A 35 2.58 -3.67 1.80
CA PHE A 35 2.78 -2.45 2.59
C PHE A 35 3.10 -2.78 4.04
N ALA A 36 2.32 -3.65 4.69
CA ALA A 36 2.50 -4.01 6.09
C ALA A 36 3.89 -4.63 6.36
N ASP A 37 4.32 -5.57 5.52
CA ASP A 37 5.63 -6.22 5.62
C ASP A 37 6.79 -5.21 5.48
N HIS A 38 6.75 -4.39 4.45
CA HIS A 38 7.77 -3.36 4.24
C HIS A 38 7.75 -2.28 5.32
N PHE A 39 6.57 -1.87 5.80
CA PHE A 39 6.47 -0.89 6.89
C PHE A 39 7.14 -1.41 8.17
N LEU A 40 6.88 -2.69 8.51
CA LEU A 40 7.51 -3.32 9.67
C LEU A 40 9.03 -3.42 9.52
N LYS A 41 9.52 -3.89 8.35
CA LYS A 41 10.95 -3.97 8.04
C LYS A 41 11.62 -2.59 8.11
N CYS A 42 11.03 -1.57 7.48
CA CYS A 42 11.54 -0.20 7.50
C CYS A 42 11.55 0.40 8.91
N SER A 43 10.46 0.25 9.66
CA SER A 43 10.37 0.73 11.04
C SER A 43 11.44 0.12 11.94
N ARG A 44 11.72 -1.18 11.79
CA ARG A 44 12.80 -1.86 12.49
C ARG A 44 14.18 -1.32 12.13
N LEU A 45 14.42 -1.01 10.85
CA LEU A 45 15.69 -0.41 10.41
C LEU A 45 15.88 1.00 10.97
N ILE A 46 14.84 1.82 10.96
CA ILE A 46 14.89 3.24 11.35
C ILE A 46 14.98 3.38 12.87
N SER A 47 14.08 2.73 13.61
CA SER A 47 13.82 3.01 15.03
C SER A 47 14.02 1.78 15.95
N GLY A 48 14.41 0.64 15.40
CA GLY A 48 14.70 -0.57 16.17
C GLY A 48 13.56 -1.61 16.17
N PRO A 49 13.81 -2.80 16.77
CA PRO A 49 12.97 -3.99 16.61
C PRO A 49 11.53 -3.82 17.13
N ASP A 50 11.34 -2.96 18.11
CA ASP A 50 10.06 -2.75 18.80
C ASP A 50 9.32 -1.48 18.35
N ALA A 51 9.75 -0.83 17.26
CA ALA A 51 9.25 0.47 16.83
C ALA A 51 7.78 0.47 16.39
N ALA A 52 7.29 -0.63 15.84
CA ALA A 52 5.94 -0.69 15.29
C ALA A 52 5.21 -1.99 15.66
N GLU A 53 3.89 -1.89 15.76
CA GLU A 53 2.93 -2.98 15.74
C GLU A 53 2.15 -2.86 14.43
N VAL A 54 2.26 -3.84 13.53
CA VAL A 54 1.71 -3.74 12.19
C VAL A 54 0.68 -4.82 11.93
N HIS A 55 -0.50 -4.41 11.50
CA HIS A 55 -1.63 -5.28 11.24
C HIS A 55 -1.94 -5.36 9.74
N VAL A 56 -2.45 -6.51 9.32
CA VAL A 56 -3.11 -6.68 8.02
C VAL A 56 -4.59 -6.90 8.28
N VAL A 57 -5.43 -6.00 7.80
CA VAL A 57 -6.89 -6.09 7.90
C VAL A 57 -7.46 -6.47 6.54
N SER A 58 -8.02 -7.66 6.48
CA SER A 58 -8.58 -8.26 5.26
C SER A 58 -9.63 -9.32 5.61
N ALA A 59 -10.04 -10.12 4.63
CA ALA A 59 -10.78 -11.35 4.82
C ALA A 59 -10.15 -12.50 4.01
N VAL A 60 -10.18 -13.70 4.60
CA VAL A 60 -9.73 -14.94 3.99
C VAL A 60 -10.79 -16.02 4.09
N GLY A 61 -10.74 -17.01 3.22
CA GLY A 61 -11.63 -18.16 3.27
C GLY A 61 -11.37 -19.03 4.51
N ASP A 62 -12.35 -19.84 4.88
CA ASP A 62 -12.15 -20.93 5.84
C ASP A 62 -11.58 -22.15 5.13
N ASP A 63 -10.47 -21.96 4.45
CA ASP A 63 -9.77 -22.93 3.63
C ASP A 63 -8.28 -23.08 4.04
N GLU A 64 -7.56 -23.95 3.34
CA GLU A 64 -6.14 -24.19 3.59
C GLU A 64 -5.30 -22.94 3.32
N ARG A 65 -5.59 -22.21 2.23
CA ARG A 65 -4.89 -20.96 1.90
C ARG A 65 -5.14 -19.89 2.95
N GLY A 66 -6.36 -19.78 3.48
CA GLY A 66 -6.66 -18.83 4.57
C GLY A 66 -5.89 -19.12 5.85
N ARG A 67 -5.71 -20.42 6.18
CA ARG A 67 -4.84 -20.82 7.30
C ARG A 67 -3.37 -20.52 7.03
N ALA A 68 -2.92 -20.74 5.78
CA ALA A 68 -1.56 -20.42 5.35
C ALA A 68 -1.29 -18.90 5.39
N VAL A 69 -2.24 -18.05 5.03
CA VAL A 69 -2.13 -16.58 5.19
C VAL A 69 -1.86 -16.21 6.64
N SER A 70 -2.64 -16.73 7.60
CA SER A 70 -2.41 -16.41 9.03
C SER A 70 -1.03 -16.86 9.50
N ALA A 71 -0.59 -18.05 9.10
CA ALA A 71 0.75 -18.54 9.43
C ALA A 71 1.86 -17.67 8.80
N GLU A 72 1.66 -17.20 7.58
CA GLU A 72 2.59 -16.32 6.88
C GLU A 72 2.71 -14.94 7.59
N LEU A 73 1.58 -14.36 8.01
CA LEU A 73 1.59 -13.11 8.78
C LEU A 73 2.34 -13.28 10.10
N GLU A 74 2.08 -14.37 10.83
CA GLU A 74 2.76 -14.66 12.08
C GLU A 74 4.28 -14.83 11.88
N ALA A 75 4.69 -15.59 10.85
CA ALA A 75 6.10 -15.81 10.53
C ALA A 75 6.85 -14.49 10.22
N ARG A 76 6.18 -13.51 9.61
CA ARG A 76 6.70 -12.18 9.33
C ARG A 76 6.68 -11.24 10.54
N GLY A 77 5.99 -11.63 11.62
CA GLY A 77 5.77 -10.80 12.80
C GLY A 77 4.70 -9.72 12.61
N LEU A 78 3.78 -9.95 11.68
CA LEU A 78 2.60 -9.13 11.45
C LEU A 78 1.43 -9.62 12.28
N CYS A 79 0.57 -8.68 12.71
CA CYS A 79 -0.62 -9.02 13.47
C CYS A 79 -1.77 -9.37 12.53
N ASP A 80 -2.44 -10.47 12.83
CA ASP A 80 -3.61 -10.95 12.11
C ASP A 80 -4.85 -10.12 12.46
N GLY A 81 -5.32 -9.33 11.52
CA GLY A 81 -6.60 -8.58 11.57
C GLY A 81 -7.64 -9.15 10.62
N LEU A 82 -7.52 -10.43 10.26
CA LEU A 82 -8.34 -11.09 9.25
C LEU A 82 -9.70 -11.52 9.80
N CYS A 83 -10.74 -11.35 9.00
CA CYS A 83 -11.99 -12.07 9.21
C CYS A 83 -12.03 -13.35 8.36
N ARG A 84 -12.73 -14.38 8.85
CA ARG A 84 -12.96 -15.63 8.14
C ARG A 84 -14.31 -15.62 7.45
N VAL A 85 -14.32 -15.98 6.15
CA VAL A 85 -15.54 -16.04 5.33
C VAL A 85 -15.68 -17.45 4.77
N GLY A 86 -16.67 -18.20 5.28
CA GLY A 86 -16.86 -19.62 4.89
C GLY A 86 -17.43 -19.83 3.49
N GLU A 87 -18.03 -18.79 2.91
CA GLU A 87 -18.74 -18.89 1.61
C GLU A 87 -17.87 -18.56 0.39
N LEU A 88 -16.71 -17.94 0.62
CA LEU A 88 -15.79 -17.50 -0.42
C LEU A 88 -14.38 -18.06 -0.17
N PRO A 89 -13.66 -18.47 -1.24
CA PRO A 89 -12.28 -18.93 -1.11
C PRO A 89 -11.35 -17.76 -0.74
N THR A 90 -10.18 -18.09 -0.17
CA THR A 90 -9.10 -17.12 -0.06
C THR A 90 -8.72 -16.59 -1.44
N GLY A 91 -8.47 -15.29 -1.54
CA GLY A 91 -8.24 -14.59 -2.79
C GLY A 91 -7.08 -15.18 -3.61
N VAL A 92 -7.27 -15.23 -4.92
CA VAL A 92 -6.26 -15.64 -5.90
C VAL A 92 -6.30 -14.70 -7.09
N VAL A 93 -5.12 -14.37 -7.61
CA VAL A 93 -4.93 -13.70 -8.90
C VAL A 93 -4.18 -14.65 -9.81
N ASP A 94 -4.85 -15.11 -10.85
CA ASP A 94 -4.22 -15.95 -11.89
C ASP A 94 -3.37 -15.07 -12.82
N THR A 95 -2.10 -15.40 -12.92
CA THR A 95 -1.16 -14.75 -13.85
C THR A 95 -0.89 -15.72 -15.01
N ARG A 96 -1.13 -15.24 -16.23
CA ARG A 96 -0.87 -15.98 -17.47
C ARG A 96 0.04 -15.15 -18.35
N ARG A 97 0.99 -15.78 -19.04
CA ARG A 97 1.75 -15.12 -20.09
C ARG A 97 1.13 -15.44 -21.44
N ASP A 98 0.87 -14.42 -22.24
CA ASP A 98 0.45 -14.60 -23.60
C ASP A 98 1.61 -15.05 -24.52
N ALA A 99 1.31 -15.34 -25.80
CA ALA A 99 2.30 -15.76 -26.78
C ALA A 99 3.39 -14.69 -27.08
N ALA A 100 3.14 -13.42 -26.71
CA ALA A 100 4.08 -12.31 -26.83
C ALA A 100 4.89 -12.10 -25.53
N GLY A 101 4.65 -12.90 -24.47
CA GLY A 101 5.30 -12.81 -23.17
C GLY A 101 4.72 -11.72 -22.28
N VAL A 102 3.56 -11.16 -22.62
CA VAL A 102 2.86 -10.16 -21.82
C VAL A 102 2.03 -10.85 -20.74
N ASN A 103 2.17 -10.40 -19.49
CA ASN A 103 1.39 -10.92 -18.38
C ASN A 103 -0.06 -10.43 -18.46
N ALA A 104 -1.00 -11.38 -18.41
CA ALA A 104 -2.42 -11.13 -18.20
C ALA A 104 -2.79 -11.59 -16.79
N TYR A 105 -3.53 -10.75 -16.07
CA TYR A 105 -3.97 -11.02 -14.69
C TYR A 105 -5.48 -11.22 -14.66
N GLU A 106 -5.92 -12.28 -14.01
CA GLU A 106 -7.34 -12.53 -13.74
C GLU A 106 -7.58 -12.50 -12.23
N ILE A 107 -8.22 -11.41 -11.74
CA ILE A 107 -8.49 -11.22 -10.32
C ILE A 107 -9.82 -11.85 -9.97
N LEU A 108 -9.75 -13.06 -9.42
CA LEU A 108 -10.93 -13.85 -9.08
C LEU A 108 -11.70 -13.26 -7.89
N PRO A 109 -13.02 -13.52 -7.77
CA PRO A 109 -13.74 -13.26 -6.53
C PRO A 109 -13.13 -14.03 -5.36
N GLY A 110 -12.98 -13.37 -4.20
CA GLY A 110 -12.38 -14.00 -3.03
C GLY A 110 -12.94 -13.44 -1.73
N ALA A 111 -12.56 -14.04 -0.62
CA ALA A 111 -13.05 -13.66 0.70
C ALA A 111 -12.82 -12.19 1.04
N TRP A 112 -11.75 -11.57 0.53
CA TRP A 112 -11.47 -10.15 0.70
C TRP A 112 -12.53 -9.22 0.07
N ASP A 113 -13.43 -9.74 -0.78
CA ASP A 113 -14.62 -9.03 -1.27
C ASP A 113 -15.75 -8.99 -0.22
N ALA A 114 -15.62 -9.74 0.88
CA ALA A 114 -16.64 -9.86 1.91
C ALA A 114 -16.11 -9.54 3.33
N MET A 115 -15.24 -8.55 3.44
CA MET A 115 -14.77 -8.08 4.74
C MET A 115 -15.94 -7.61 5.61
N THR A 116 -15.96 -8.05 6.87
CA THR A 116 -17.01 -7.72 7.82
C THR A 116 -16.47 -6.86 8.96
N TRP A 117 -17.29 -5.91 9.40
CA TRP A 117 -16.97 -5.07 10.55
C TRP A 117 -17.10 -5.83 11.87
N SER A 118 -16.19 -5.55 12.81
CA SER A 118 -16.23 -6.11 14.16
C SER A 118 -15.79 -5.10 15.21
N ASP A 119 -16.09 -5.39 16.50
CA ASP A 119 -15.61 -4.59 17.61
C ASP A 119 -14.07 -4.63 17.74
N ALA A 120 -13.43 -5.69 17.26
CA ALA A 120 -11.98 -5.77 17.20
C ALA A 120 -11.42 -4.72 16.22
N LEU A 121 -12.02 -4.60 15.03
CA LEU A 121 -11.64 -3.57 14.05
C LEU A 121 -11.93 -2.15 14.58
N ALA A 122 -13.02 -1.95 15.34
CA ALA A 122 -13.31 -0.67 15.97
C ALA A 122 -12.21 -0.26 16.97
N ARG A 123 -11.76 -1.21 17.80
CA ARG A 123 -10.65 -0.97 18.75
C ARG A 123 -9.33 -0.73 18.04
N LEU A 124 -9.05 -1.45 16.94
CA LEU A 124 -7.85 -1.25 16.15
C LEU A 124 -7.86 0.14 15.48
N ALA A 125 -8.94 0.51 14.80
CA ALA A 125 -9.08 1.82 14.16
C ALA A 125 -8.82 2.97 15.16
N ALA A 126 -9.36 2.86 16.38
CA ALA A 126 -9.19 3.87 17.43
C ALA A 126 -7.74 4.05 17.90
N ARG A 127 -6.81 3.13 17.61
CA ARG A 127 -5.39 3.22 17.99
C ARG A 127 -4.43 3.25 16.80
N THR A 128 -4.93 3.17 15.56
CA THR A 128 -4.12 3.20 14.33
C THR A 128 -3.46 4.55 14.13
N ASP A 129 -2.16 4.60 13.96
CA ASP A 129 -1.37 5.81 13.66
C ASP A 129 -1.13 5.97 12.16
N VAL A 130 -0.99 4.84 11.44
CA VAL A 130 -0.77 4.79 9.99
C VAL A 130 -1.72 3.76 9.38
N VAL A 131 -2.46 4.14 8.35
CA VAL A 131 -3.24 3.19 7.54
C VAL A 131 -2.98 3.42 6.07
N CYS A 132 -2.68 2.34 5.34
CA CYS A 132 -2.60 2.33 3.89
C CYS A 132 -3.69 1.44 3.32
N PHE A 133 -4.40 1.94 2.31
CA PHE A 133 -5.49 1.24 1.64
C PHE A 133 -5.52 1.60 0.16
N GLY A 134 -6.10 0.71 -0.65
CA GLY A 134 -6.21 0.86 -2.10
C GLY A 134 -7.65 0.88 -2.61
N SER A 135 -7.80 0.93 -3.93
CA SER A 135 -9.11 0.90 -4.60
C SER A 135 -9.65 -0.53 -4.75
N LEU A 136 -8.80 -1.54 -4.95
CA LEU A 136 -9.21 -2.88 -5.38
C LEU A 136 -10.16 -3.56 -4.38
N ALA A 137 -9.83 -3.55 -3.09
CA ALA A 137 -10.68 -4.18 -2.06
C ALA A 137 -12.05 -3.50 -1.91
N GLN A 138 -12.23 -2.33 -2.50
CA GLN A 138 -13.47 -1.56 -2.46
C GLN A 138 -14.41 -1.86 -3.64
N ARG A 139 -14.07 -2.82 -4.51
CA ARG A 139 -14.92 -3.21 -5.65
C ARG A 139 -16.24 -3.85 -5.22
N SER A 140 -16.29 -4.44 -4.04
CA SER A 140 -17.51 -4.99 -3.45
C SER A 140 -18.11 -4.03 -2.41
N ALA A 141 -19.43 -3.95 -2.34
CA ALA A 141 -20.14 -3.10 -1.38
C ALA A 141 -19.84 -3.47 0.08
N ALA A 142 -19.67 -4.77 0.39
CA ALA A 142 -19.41 -5.25 1.74
C ALA A 142 -18.05 -4.78 2.26
N SER A 143 -17.00 -4.99 1.46
CA SER A 143 -15.65 -4.58 1.83
C SER A 143 -15.48 -3.07 1.78
N HIS A 144 -16.10 -2.39 0.80
CA HIS A 144 -16.13 -0.93 0.76
C HIS A 144 -16.72 -0.34 2.05
N ALA A 145 -17.87 -0.83 2.49
CA ALA A 145 -18.49 -0.36 3.75
C ALA A 145 -17.58 -0.59 4.97
N THR A 146 -16.85 -1.71 5.01
CA THR A 146 -15.92 -2.01 6.11
C THR A 146 -14.70 -1.09 6.06
N VAL A 147 -14.12 -0.84 4.88
CA VAL A 147 -13.00 0.10 4.67
C VAL A 147 -13.40 1.50 5.10
N VAL A 148 -14.53 2.01 4.62
CA VAL A 148 -15.07 3.34 4.98
C VAL A 148 -15.25 3.46 6.49
N ARG A 149 -15.86 2.47 7.13
CA ARG A 149 -16.09 2.48 8.57
C ARG A 149 -14.81 2.44 9.39
N PHE A 150 -13.79 1.70 8.92
CA PHE A 150 -12.47 1.67 9.55
C PHE A 150 -11.80 3.05 9.49
N LEU A 151 -11.77 3.67 8.31
CA LEU A 151 -11.19 4.99 8.10
C LEU A 151 -11.91 6.07 8.93
N ASP A 152 -13.24 6.04 9.01
CA ASP A 152 -14.02 6.95 9.86
C ASP A 152 -13.65 6.76 11.34
N GLY A 153 -13.32 5.53 11.78
CA GLY A 153 -12.81 5.25 13.12
C GLY A 153 -11.44 5.87 13.37
N VAL A 154 -10.54 5.83 12.37
CA VAL A 154 -9.20 6.44 12.43
C VAL A 154 -9.30 7.97 12.46
N ILE A 155 -10.16 8.58 11.65
CA ILE A 155 -10.34 10.04 11.55
C ILE A 155 -10.81 10.66 12.87
N ARG A 156 -11.60 9.94 13.66
CA ARG A 156 -12.14 10.42 14.96
C ARG A 156 -11.08 10.55 16.07
N ARG A 157 -9.84 10.18 15.80
CA ARG A 157 -8.76 10.30 16.78
C ARG A 157 -8.35 11.76 16.95
N GLU A 158 -7.98 12.13 18.18
CA GLU A 158 -7.42 13.45 18.50
C GLU A 158 -5.92 13.59 18.13
N ARG A 159 -5.23 12.45 17.86
CA ARG A 159 -3.81 12.43 17.48
C ARG A 159 -3.65 12.46 15.97
N PRO A 160 -2.60 13.11 15.45
CA PRO A 160 -2.26 13.06 14.03
C PRO A 160 -2.11 11.62 13.53
N THR A 161 -2.62 11.33 12.35
CA THR A 161 -2.56 10.01 11.71
C THR A 161 -2.16 10.15 10.25
N LEU A 162 -1.43 9.18 9.72
CA LEU A 162 -1.17 9.06 8.30
C LEU A 162 -2.23 8.12 7.68
N ARG A 163 -3.11 8.67 6.88
CA ARG A 163 -4.15 7.93 6.14
C ARG A 163 -3.82 7.98 4.67
N VAL A 164 -3.22 6.91 4.17
CA VAL A 164 -2.63 6.84 2.83
C VAL A 164 -3.56 6.09 1.91
N PHE A 165 -4.09 6.79 0.92
CA PHE A 165 -4.77 6.17 -0.21
C PHE A 165 -3.75 5.97 -1.32
N ASP A 166 -3.24 4.74 -1.45
CA ASP A 166 -2.51 4.31 -2.64
C ASP A 166 -3.52 3.86 -3.68
N VAL A 167 -3.67 4.64 -4.74
CA VAL A 167 -4.77 4.43 -5.71
C VAL A 167 -4.75 3.04 -6.27
N ASN A 168 -3.58 2.55 -6.68
CA ASN A 168 -3.27 1.18 -7.07
C ASN A 168 -4.35 0.55 -7.96
N LEU A 169 -4.61 1.19 -9.13
CA LEU A 169 -5.67 0.77 -10.04
C LEU A 169 -5.41 -0.62 -10.61
N ARG A 170 -6.40 -1.48 -10.51
CA ARG A 170 -6.39 -2.82 -11.11
C ARG A 170 -7.56 -2.97 -12.06
N GLN A 171 -7.28 -3.26 -13.32
CA GLN A 171 -8.30 -3.41 -14.36
C GLN A 171 -9.32 -2.27 -14.28
N ASP A 172 -10.63 -2.59 -14.31
CA ASP A 172 -11.71 -1.60 -14.15
C ASP A 172 -12.41 -1.73 -12.79
N PHE A 173 -11.72 -2.30 -11.79
CA PHE A 173 -12.23 -2.48 -10.43
C PHE A 173 -12.11 -1.20 -9.59
N PHE A 174 -12.51 -0.07 -10.13
CA PHE A 174 -12.61 1.21 -9.45
C PHE A 174 -13.75 2.01 -10.05
N SER A 175 -14.27 2.94 -9.29
CA SER A 175 -15.32 3.85 -9.74
C SER A 175 -15.03 5.27 -9.25
N ARG A 176 -15.72 6.25 -9.84
CA ARG A 176 -15.67 7.63 -9.37
C ARG A 176 -16.03 7.73 -7.89
N GLU A 177 -17.06 7.01 -7.47
CA GLU A 177 -17.54 6.99 -6.08
C GLU A 177 -16.44 6.48 -5.13
N VAL A 178 -15.83 5.33 -5.43
CA VAL A 178 -14.72 4.78 -4.64
C VAL A 178 -13.54 5.76 -4.56
N LEU A 179 -13.16 6.39 -5.68
CA LEU A 179 -12.07 7.36 -5.69
C LEU A 179 -12.40 8.60 -4.83
N GLU A 180 -13.59 9.19 -5.00
CA GLU A 180 -14.01 10.38 -4.27
C GLU A 180 -14.14 10.10 -2.76
N GLU A 181 -14.76 8.98 -2.36
CA GLU A 181 -14.92 8.60 -0.96
C GLU A 181 -13.59 8.25 -0.28
N SER A 182 -12.67 7.60 -1.01
CA SER A 182 -11.32 7.31 -0.53
C SER A 182 -10.51 8.59 -0.33
N MET A 183 -10.54 9.50 -1.31
CA MET A 183 -9.84 10.79 -1.22
C MET A 183 -10.42 11.69 -0.13
N ALA A 184 -11.71 11.59 0.18
CA ALA A 184 -12.32 12.34 1.30
C ALA A 184 -11.83 11.86 2.67
N ARG A 185 -11.29 10.63 2.78
CA ARG A 185 -10.86 10.00 4.04
C ARG A 185 -9.35 9.91 4.22
N CYS A 186 -8.57 10.09 3.17
CA CYS A 186 -7.12 10.12 3.28
C CYS A 186 -6.61 11.55 3.54
N ASN A 187 -5.39 11.67 4.06
CA ASN A 187 -4.65 12.94 4.08
C ASN A 187 -3.37 12.85 3.23
N ILE A 188 -3.01 11.64 2.79
CA ILE A 188 -1.94 11.40 1.83
C ILE A 188 -2.54 10.60 0.68
N LEU A 189 -2.45 11.12 -0.54
CA LEU A 189 -2.78 10.42 -1.77
C LEU A 189 -1.49 10.00 -2.45
N LYS A 190 -1.36 8.73 -2.84
CA LYS A 190 -0.27 8.28 -3.71
C LYS A 190 -0.85 7.81 -5.03
N ILE A 191 -0.23 8.24 -6.11
CA ILE A 191 -0.60 7.93 -7.49
C ILE A 191 0.67 7.79 -8.34
N SER A 192 0.66 6.89 -9.32
CA SER A 192 1.72 6.83 -10.33
C SER A 192 1.40 7.72 -11.55
N ASP A 193 2.41 8.05 -12.33
CA ASP A 193 2.25 8.76 -13.59
C ASP A 193 1.42 7.97 -14.61
N GLU A 194 1.49 6.63 -14.57
CA GLU A 194 0.66 5.72 -15.40
C GLU A 194 -0.82 5.72 -14.98
N GLU A 195 -1.11 5.90 -13.69
CA GLU A 195 -2.47 5.91 -13.14
C GLU A 195 -3.16 7.28 -13.31
N ALA A 196 -2.39 8.36 -13.28
CA ALA A 196 -2.92 9.71 -13.28
C ALA A 196 -3.89 10.01 -14.43
N PRO A 197 -3.66 9.61 -15.70
CA PRO A 197 -4.62 9.79 -16.78
C PRO A 197 -5.95 9.07 -16.55
N ARG A 198 -5.91 7.85 -15.97
CA ARG A 198 -7.10 7.05 -15.69
C ARG A 198 -7.92 7.64 -14.55
N VAL A 199 -7.25 8.08 -13.48
CA VAL A 199 -7.88 8.77 -12.35
C VAL A 199 -8.57 10.05 -12.83
N ALA A 200 -7.87 10.89 -13.60
CA ALA A 200 -8.46 12.10 -14.16
C ALA A 200 -9.66 11.79 -15.05
N GLY A 201 -9.54 10.80 -15.94
CA GLY A 201 -10.64 10.35 -16.81
C GLY A 201 -11.87 9.92 -16.02
N CYS A 202 -11.68 9.17 -14.93
CA CYS A 202 -12.75 8.73 -14.05
C CYS A 202 -13.43 9.91 -13.31
N LEU A 203 -12.63 10.87 -12.82
CA LEU A 203 -13.14 12.00 -12.03
C LEU A 203 -13.76 13.11 -12.87
N THR A 204 -13.23 13.39 -14.06
CA THR A 204 -13.58 14.57 -14.87
C THR A 204 -14.17 14.25 -16.24
N GLY A 205 -14.07 13.00 -16.69
CA GLY A 205 -14.39 12.57 -18.04
C GLY A 205 -13.27 12.84 -19.06
N CYS A 206 -12.16 13.49 -18.65
CA CYS A 206 -11.00 13.80 -19.51
C CYS A 206 -9.71 13.28 -18.88
N PRO A 207 -8.91 12.46 -19.60
CA PRO A 207 -7.60 12.03 -19.10
C PRO A 207 -6.67 13.23 -18.85
N ALA A 208 -5.86 13.17 -17.78
CA ALA A 208 -4.86 14.19 -17.51
C ALA A 208 -3.71 14.07 -18.52
N ALA A 209 -3.37 15.20 -19.16
CA ALA A 209 -2.17 15.29 -19.99
C ALA A 209 -0.91 15.55 -19.16
N ASP A 210 -1.05 16.13 -17.97
CA ASP A 210 0.02 16.43 -17.01
C ASP A 210 -0.30 15.80 -15.64
N PRO A 211 0.37 14.69 -15.27
CA PRO A 211 0.20 14.08 -13.95
C PRO A 211 0.49 15.04 -12.78
N GLY A 212 1.49 15.91 -12.92
CA GLY A 212 1.82 16.89 -11.88
C GLY A 212 0.74 17.96 -11.71
N GLY A 213 0.15 18.41 -12.81
CA GLY A 213 -1.00 19.32 -12.80
C GLY A 213 -2.20 18.71 -12.09
N LEU A 214 -2.50 17.42 -12.37
CA LEU A 214 -3.56 16.69 -11.67
C LEU A 214 -3.29 16.63 -10.15
N CYS A 215 -2.07 16.29 -9.74
CA CYS A 215 -1.72 16.23 -8.33
C CYS A 215 -1.97 17.57 -7.60
N ARG A 216 -1.61 18.68 -8.23
CA ARG A 216 -1.86 20.02 -7.71
C ARG A 216 -3.37 20.29 -7.61
N GLU A 217 -4.11 20.03 -8.67
CA GLU A 217 -5.55 20.22 -8.70
C GLU A 217 -6.28 19.40 -7.60
N LEU A 218 -5.89 18.13 -7.43
CA LEU A 218 -6.47 17.27 -6.40
C LEU A 218 -6.20 17.82 -4.98
N LEU A 219 -4.99 18.31 -4.74
CA LEU A 219 -4.60 18.92 -3.48
C LEU A 219 -5.35 20.23 -3.20
N ASP A 220 -5.50 21.09 -4.21
CA ASP A 220 -6.15 22.39 -4.07
C ASP A 220 -7.66 22.26 -3.83
N ARG A 221 -8.28 21.25 -4.41
CA ARG A 221 -9.74 21.00 -4.28
C ARG A 221 -10.14 20.27 -3.00
N ARG A 222 -9.20 19.68 -2.24
CA ARG A 222 -9.51 18.84 -1.08
C ARG A 222 -8.76 19.30 0.17
N GLU A 223 -9.46 19.96 1.09
CA GLU A 223 -8.86 20.53 2.30
C GLU A 223 -8.24 19.47 3.23
N ASN A 224 -8.78 18.25 3.22
CA ASN A 224 -8.27 17.13 4.01
C ASN A 224 -6.95 16.57 3.47
N LEU A 225 -6.61 16.78 2.19
CA LEU A 225 -5.34 16.34 1.64
C LEU A 225 -4.21 17.28 2.08
N GLU A 226 -3.23 16.72 2.77
CA GLU A 226 -2.01 17.40 3.18
C GLU A 226 -0.89 17.19 2.14
N MET A 227 -0.95 16.06 1.42
CA MET A 227 0.10 15.61 0.53
C MET A 227 -0.43 14.76 -0.62
N VAL A 228 0.14 14.96 -1.80
CA VAL A 228 -0.01 14.05 -2.96
C VAL A 228 1.36 13.60 -3.41
N ILE A 229 1.57 12.29 -3.45
CA ILE A 229 2.80 11.63 -3.91
C ILE A 229 2.57 11.16 -5.33
N LEU A 230 3.39 11.64 -6.26
CA LEU A 230 3.47 11.15 -7.62
C LEU A 230 4.75 10.33 -7.78
N THR A 231 4.60 9.04 -8.07
CA THR A 231 5.73 8.17 -8.42
C THR A 231 5.89 8.10 -9.92
N GLU A 232 7.14 8.16 -10.40
CA GLU A 232 7.52 8.28 -11.82
C GLU A 232 8.53 7.18 -12.21
N GLY A 233 8.33 5.99 -11.68
CA GLY A 233 9.18 4.82 -11.92
C GLY A 233 10.66 5.11 -11.70
N ALA A 234 11.49 4.81 -12.70
CA ALA A 234 12.94 5.00 -12.64
C ALA A 234 13.39 6.48 -12.59
N GLU A 235 12.49 7.42 -12.86
CA GLU A 235 12.78 8.85 -12.77
C GLU A 235 12.72 9.37 -11.34
N GLY A 236 11.98 8.68 -10.42
CA GLY A 236 11.88 9.04 -9.02
C GLY A 236 10.48 9.38 -8.56
N SER A 237 10.33 10.46 -7.79
CA SER A 237 9.04 10.87 -7.24
C SER A 237 8.95 12.37 -7.01
N ARG A 238 7.73 12.90 -7.06
CA ARG A 238 7.39 14.26 -6.63
C ARG A 238 6.34 14.22 -5.53
N VAL A 239 6.54 15.01 -4.49
CA VAL A 239 5.59 15.17 -3.40
C VAL A 239 5.08 16.59 -3.39
N PHE A 240 3.79 16.74 -3.59
CA PHE A 240 3.08 18.01 -3.60
C PHE A 240 2.47 18.26 -2.23
N THR A 241 2.75 19.41 -1.65
CA THR A 241 2.07 19.94 -0.48
C THR A 241 1.51 21.31 -0.83
N ARG A 242 0.68 21.93 0.03
CA ARG A 242 0.11 23.26 -0.25
C ARG A 242 1.19 24.31 -0.48
N ASN A 243 2.32 24.19 0.20
CA ASN A 243 3.35 25.22 0.23
C ASN A 243 4.55 24.94 -0.68
N ARG A 244 4.78 23.67 -1.05
CA ARG A 244 5.99 23.27 -1.80
C ARG A 244 5.78 21.98 -2.60
N ILE A 245 6.65 21.82 -3.60
CA ILE A 245 6.89 20.54 -4.26
C ILE A 245 8.27 20.08 -3.82
N SER A 246 8.37 18.84 -3.32
CA SER A 246 9.62 18.14 -3.11
C SER A 246 9.80 17.16 -4.27
N ALA A 247 10.94 17.17 -4.91
CA ALA A 247 11.28 16.24 -5.98
C ALA A 247 12.53 15.45 -5.61
N TYR A 248 12.48 14.15 -5.80
CA TYR A 248 13.62 13.26 -5.70
C TYR A 248 13.82 12.55 -7.04
N VAL A 249 14.92 12.83 -7.68
CA VAL A 249 15.35 12.20 -8.94
C VAL A 249 16.33 11.09 -8.59
N ILE A 250 16.05 9.87 -9.04
CA ILE A 250 16.96 8.75 -8.81
C ILE A 250 18.24 8.98 -9.60
N PRO A 251 19.41 9.07 -8.93
CA PRO A 251 20.70 9.22 -9.61
C PRO A 251 20.94 8.09 -10.61
N ARG A 252 21.49 8.39 -11.78
CA ARG A 252 21.72 7.36 -12.83
C ARG A 252 22.51 6.16 -12.34
N GLY A 253 23.47 6.36 -11.42
CA GLY A 253 24.28 5.30 -10.84
C GLY A 253 23.54 4.44 -9.79
N GLU A 254 22.36 4.88 -9.34
CA GLU A 254 21.51 4.16 -8.39
C GLU A 254 20.31 3.48 -9.08
N ARG A 255 20.15 3.69 -10.40
CA ARG A 255 19.11 3.04 -11.19
C ARG A 255 19.44 1.56 -11.35
N VAL A 256 18.53 0.71 -10.94
CA VAL A 256 18.67 -0.74 -11.05
C VAL A 256 18.08 -1.27 -12.36
N ARG A 257 18.63 -2.39 -12.83
CA ARG A 257 17.96 -3.17 -13.85
C ARG A 257 16.91 -4.04 -13.15
N PRO A 258 15.61 -3.84 -13.40
CA PRO A 258 14.60 -4.58 -12.69
C PRO A 258 14.65 -6.08 -13.03
N VAL A 259 14.54 -6.90 -11.99
CA VAL A 259 14.26 -8.34 -12.05
C VAL A 259 12.76 -8.56 -12.02
N ASP A 260 12.10 -7.86 -11.08
CA ASP A 260 10.66 -7.87 -10.91
C ASP A 260 10.22 -6.48 -10.39
N THR A 261 9.08 -5.97 -10.83
CA THR A 261 8.55 -4.68 -10.38
C THR A 261 7.37 -4.80 -9.41
N VAL A 262 6.95 -6.04 -9.13
CA VAL A 262 5.86 -6.30 -8.18
C VAL A 262 6.28 -5.85 -6.77
N GLY A 263 5.40 -5.13 -6.08
CA GLY A 263 5.66 -4.60 -4.74
C GLY A 263 6.51 -3.32 -4.68
N ALA A 264 7.05 -2.82 -5.79
CA ALA A 264 7.85 -1.59 -5.79
C ALA A 264 7.07 -0.37 -5.27
N GLY A 265 5.83 -0.19 -5.72
CA GLY A 265 4.93 0.88 -5.24
C GLY A 265 4.59 0.72 -3.76
N ASP A 266 4.25 -0.51 -3.34
CA ASP A 266 3.89 -0.82 -1.96
C ASP A 266 5.07 -0.58 -1.01
N SER A 267 6.27 -1.01 -1.41
CA SER A 267 7.51 -0.80 -0.64
C SER A 267 7.92 0.67 -0.55
N PHE A 268 7.76 1.43 -1.65
CA PHE A 268 7.96 2.88 -1.62
C PHE A 268 7.01 3.54 -0.62
N THR A 269 5.70 3.24 -0.72
CA THR A 269 4.67 3.83 0.15
C THR A 269 4.94 3.49 1.62
N ALA A 270 5.29 2.22 1.91
CA ALA A 270 5.60 1.76 3.25
C ALA A 270 6.85 2.44 3.84
N ALA A 271 7.94 2.50 3.07
CA ALA A 271 9.19 3.12 3.50
C ALA A 271 9.03 4.63 3.72
N PHE A 272 8.32 5.32 2.84
CA PHE A 272 8.00 6.74 2.96
C PHE A 272 7.21 7.01 4.24
N CYS A 273 6.16 6.22 4.49
CA CYS A 273 5.33 6.36 5.70
C CYS A 273 6.09 6.03 6.98
N ALA A 274 6.99 5.03 6.97
CA ALA A 274 7.81 4.68 8.12
C ALA A 274 8.76 5.84 8.50
N MET A 275 9.35 6.51 7.50
CA MET A 275 10.19 7.70 7.72
C MET A 275 9.38 8.87 8.29
N LEU A 276 8.20 9.17 7.73
CA LEU A 276 7.34 10.24 8.25
C LEU A 276 6.88 9.94 9.68
N ALA A 277 6.50 8.69 9.96
CA ALA A 277 6.06 8.27 11.29
C ALA A 277 7.19 8.34 12.33
N ALA A 278 8.46 8.21 11.89
CA ALA A 278 9.64 8.41 12.71
C ALA A 278 10.07 9.90 12.84
N GLY A 279 9.32 10.83 12.23
CA GLY A 279 9.54 12.27 12.34
C GLY A 279 10.51 12.87 11.32
N TYR A 280 10.89 12.13 10.27
CA TYR A 280 11.73 12.66 9.21
C TYR A 280 10.94 13.54 8.23
N ASP A 281 11.64 14.48 7.61
CA ASP A 281 11.08 15.34 6.57
C ASP A 281 10.83 14.59 5.25
N ILE A 282 10.05 15.22 4.36
CA ILE A 282 9.61 14.66 3.06
C ILE A 282 10.80 14.23 2.20
N TRP A 283 11.85 15.06 2.06
CA TRP A 283 12.95 14.74 1.15
C TRP A 283 13.76 13.51 1.58
N PRO A 284 14.20 13.38 2.85
CA PRO A 284 14.81 12.13 3.35
C PRO A 284 13.89 10.92 3.19
N ALA A 285 12.58 11.09 3.42
CA ALA A 285 11.61 10.01 3.23
C ALA A 285 11.52 9.56 1.77
N GLN A 286 11.54 10.49 0.79
CA GLN A 286 11.59 10.16 -0.64
C GLN A 286 12.86 9.41 -1.01
N ALA A 287 14.01 9.89 -0.54
CA ALA A 287 15.31 9.28 -0.83
C ALA A 287 15.38 7.85 -0.30
N PHE A 288 14.99 7.63 0.95
CA PHE A 288 14.93 6.32 1.57
C PHE A 288 13.96 5.38 0.85
N ALA A 289 12.73 5.84 0.60
CA ALA A 289 11.70 5.07 -0.08
C ALA A 289 12.11 4.66 -1.51
N SER A 290 12.79 5.55 -2.24
CA SER A 290 13.28 5.25 -3.59
C SER A 290 14.35 4.16 -3.57
N LYS A 291 15.25 4.15 -2.58
CA LYS A 291 16.27 3.10 -2.44
C LYS A 291 15.65 1.75 -2.07
N VAL A 292 14.66 1.75 -1.16
CA VAL A 292 13.91 0.54 -0.81
C VAL A 292 13.19 -0.03 -2.04
N ALA A 293 12.47 0.81 -2.78
CA ALA A 293 11.77 0.38 -4.00
C ALA A 293 12.74 -0.14 -5.08
N ALA A 294 13.89 0.52 -5.27
CA ALA A 294 14.93 0.06 -6.19
C ALA A 294 15.50 -1.31 -5.78
N PHE A 295 15.74 -1.52 -4.48
CA PHE A 295 16.15 -2.82 -3.97
C PHE A 295 15.09 -3.89 -4.26
N VAL A 296 13.81 -3.62 -3.96
CA VAL A 296 12.70 -4.55 -4.25
C VAL A 296 12.67 -4.89 -5.75
N CYS A 297 12.78 -3.91 -6.63
CA CYS A 297 12.84 -4.14 -8.07
C CYS A 297 14.03 -5.02 -8.51
N SER A 298 15.11 -5.09 -7.74
CA SER A 298 16.30 -5.92 -8.06
C SER A 298 16.16 -7.38 -7.59
N CYS A 299 15.08 -7.70 -6.88
CA CYS A 299 14.79 -9.02 -6.34
C CYS A 299 13.58 -9.66 -7.05
N ALA A 300 13.39 -10.95 -6.86
CA ALA A 300 12.16 -11.64 -7.26
C ALA A 300 11.12 -11.52 -6.14
N GLY A 301 9.85 -11.32 -6.53
CA GLY A 301 8.72 -11.21 -5.62
C GLY A 301 8.58 -9.87 -4.90
N ALA A 302 7.40 -9.65 -4.33
CA ALA A 302 6.97 -8.35 -3.81
C ALA A 302 7.61 -7.96 -2.46
N THR A 303 8.04 -8.91 -1.65
CA THR A 303 8.47 -8.69 -0.26
C THR A 303 9.78 -9.40 0.09
N PRO A 304 10.89 -9.12 -0.65
CA PRO A 304 12.17 -9.76 -0.40
C PRO A 304 12.70 -9.44 1.00
N GLU A 305 13.53 -10.35 1.54
CA GLU A 305 14.24 -10.09 2.78
C GLU A 305 15.32 -9.01 2.57
N TYR A 306 15.40 -8.07 3.53
CA TYR A 306 16.39 -6.99 3.44
C TYR A 306 17.78 -7.51 3.82
N PRO A 307 18.83 -7.07 3.11
CA PRO A 307 20.19 -7.48 3.43
C PRO A 307 20.63 -6.96 4.81
N ALA A 308 21.60 -7.64 5.42
CA ALA A 308 22.11 -7.22 6.73
C ALA A 308 22.68 -5.78 6.72
N ALA A 309 23.15 -5.29 5.58
CA ALA A 309 23.63 -3.94 5.38
C ALA A 309 22.53 -2.92 5.03
N ALA A 310 21.25 -3.33 4.97
CA ALA A 310 20.13 -2.50 4.52
C ALA A 310 20.07 -1.13 5.23
N LYS A 311 20.35 -1.09 6.53
CA LYS A 311 20.36 0.17 7.28
C LYS A 311 21.35 1.17 6.68
N THR A 312 22.54 0.76 6.36
CA THR A 312 23.57 1.63 5.76
C THR A 312 23.26 1.93 4.31
N GLU A 313 22.80 0.94 3.54
CA GLU A 313 22.53 1.08 2.11
C GLU A 313 21.34 2.01 1.85
N PHE A 314 20.24 1.88 2.61
CA PHE A 314 19.05 2.68 2.39
C PHE A 314 19.14 4.05 3.07
N SER A 315 19.72 4.15 4.27
CA SER A 315 19.86 5.43 4.97
C SER A 315 20.93 6.33 4.33
N GLY A 316 21.98 5.77 3.77
CA GLY A 316 23.09 6.57 3.23
C GLY A 316 23.62 7.51 4.32
N ASN A 317 23.81 8.78 3.95
CA ASN A 317 24.13 9.89 4.88
C ASN A 317 22.84 10.66 5.27
N LEU A 318 21.81 9.96 5.78
CA LEU A 318 20.62 10.60 6.36
C LEU A 318 20.99 11.44 7.59
#